data_0f3030cb5569c6d0a1f99b2ec5ed96ed
#
_entry.id   0f3030cb5569c6d0a1f99b2ec5ed96ed
#
_cell.length_a   1.000
_cell.length_b   1.000
_cell.length_c   1.000
_cell.angle_alpha   90.00
_cell.angle_beta   90.00
_cell.angle_gamma   90.00
#
_symmetry.space_group_name_H-M   'P 1'
#
loop_
_entity.id
_entity.type
_entity.pdbx_description
1 polymer ?
#
loop_
_entity_poly.entity_id
_entity_poly.type
_entity_poly.pdbx_seq_one_letter_code
_entity_poly.pdbx_strand_id
1 'polypeptide(L)'
;MDPMTTPIPRAIRASALQQRLLAGEPLLLVDVREPAELEMASLNEPVLHLPLSRSAEWVERVESLIGRDRTVVVLCHAGIRSWQFACWLMEAQGYDDVLNLQGGIDAWSVEVDSSVPRY
;
A
#
# COMPACT_ATOMS: atom_id res chain seq x y z
N MET A 1 6.41 17.47 -18.79
CA MET A 1 5.37 17.29 -17.77
C MET A 1 4.66 18.61 -17.54
N ASP A 2 3.34 18.57 -17.46
CA ASP A 2 2.54 19.75 -17.17
C ASP A 2 2.78 20.16 -15.70
N PRO A 3 3.29 21.37 -15.41
CA PRO A 3 3.54 21.81 -14.05
C PRO A 3 2.26 21.98 -13.22
N MET A 4 1.11 22.01 -13.88
CA MET A 4 -0.19 22.12 -13.20
C MET A 4 -0.75 20.76 -12.79
N THR A 5 -0.13 19.68 -13.24
CA THR A 5 -0.61 18.32 -12.95
C THR A 5 0.09 17.77 -11.71
N THR A 6 -0.69 17.47 -10.68
CA THR A 6 -0.21 16.79 -9.48
C THR A 6 -0.19 15.29 -9.75
N PRO A 7 0.93 14.58 -9.52
CA PRO A 7 0.95 13.14 -9.70
C PRO A 7 0.05 12.44 -8.68
N ILE A 8 -0.71 11.46 -9.15
CA ILE A 8 -1.59 10.65 -8.30
C ILE A 8 -1.27 9.17 -8.50
N PRO A 9 -1.47 8.34 -7.46
CA PRO A 9 -1.26 6.91 -7.59
C PRO A 9 -2.34 6.28 -8.46
N ARG A 10 -2.00 5.19 -9.13
CA ARG A 10 -2.98 4.38 -9.83
C ARG A 10 -3.58 3.38 -8.85
N ALA A 11 -4.84 3.00 -9.07
CA ALA A 11 -5.49 1.96 -8.29
C ALA A 11 -5.15 0.59 -8.86
N ILE A 12 -5.03 -0.41 -7.99
CA ILE A 12 -4.93 -1.80 -8.40
C ILE A 12 -6.02 -2.60 -7.68
N ARG A 13 -6.76 -3.43 -8.40
CA ARG A 13 -7.77 -4.28 -7.78
C ARG A 13 -7.12 -5.46 -7.08
N ALA A 14 -7.78 -5.98 -6.05
CA ALA A 14 -7.25 -7.10 -5.26
C ALA A 14 -6.93 -8.32 -6.14
N SER A 15 -7.82 -8.67 -7.07
CA SER A 15 -7.59 -9.80 -7.97
C SER A 15 -6.38 -9.59 -8.88
N ALA A 16 -6.17 -8.37 -9.36
CA ALA A 16 -5.02 -8.05 -10.19
C ALA A 16 -3.72 -8.10 -9.38
N LEU A 17 -3.74 -7.62 -8.14
CA LEU A 17 -2.59 -7.73 -7.25
C LEU A 17 -2.23 -9.19 -7.00
N GLN A 18 -3.22 -10.04 -6.74
CA GLN A 18 -2.99 -11.46 -6.56
C GLN A 18 -2.27 -12.07 -7.75
N GLN A 19 -2.72 -11.76 -8.96
CA GLN A 19 -2.10 -12.29 -10.18
C GLN A 19 -0.63 -11.89 -10.29
N ARG A 20 -0.32 -10.63 -9.98
CA ARG A 20 1.05 -10.14 -10.03
C ARG A 20 1.94 -10.81 -8.98
N LEU A 21 1.41 -11.01 -7.77
CA LEU A 21 2.13 -11.74 -6.71
C LEU A 21 2.38 -13.19 -7.11
N LEU A 22 1.38 -13.87 -7.68
CA LEU A 22 1.53 -15.23 -8.14
C LEU A 22 2.53 -15.36 -9.30
N ALA A 23 2.64 -14.32 -10.12
CA ALA A 23 3.63 -14.27 -11.21
C ALA A 23 5.04 -14.01 -10.71
N GLY A 24 5.24 -13.78 -9.41
CA GLY A 24 6.55 -13.53 -8.83
C GLY A 24 7.11 -12.14 -9.11
N GLU A 25 6.27 -11.17 -9.45
CA GLU A 25 6.73 -9.81 -9.68
C GLU A 25 7.33 -9.21 -8.40
N PRO A 26 8.42 -8.43 -8.51
CA PRO A 26 9.04 -7.81 -7.34
C PRO A 26 8.25 -6.58 -6.87
N LEU A 27 7.24 -6.81 -6.05
CA LEU A 27 6.40 -5.76 -5.48
C LEU A 27 6.77 -5.54 -4.01
N LEU A 28 6.66 -4.30 -3.54
CA LEU A 28 6.74 -3.99 -2.12
C LEU A 28 5.34 -3.61 -1.63
N LEU A 29 4.79 -4.40 -0.73
CA LEU A 29 3.51 -4.10 -0.09
C LEU A 29 3.77 -3.25 1.15
N VAL A 30 3.10 -2.11 1.25
CA VAL A 30 3.21 -1.20 2.39
C VAL A 30 1.85 -1.07 3.05
N ASP A 31 1.76 -1.53 4.30
CA ASP A 31 0.53 -1.47 5.09
C ASP A 31 0.62 -0.29 6.05
N VAL A 32 -0.30 0.67 5.92
CA VAL A 32 -0.30 1.89 6.72
C VAL A 32 -1.33 1.87 7.86
N ARG A 33 -1.93 0.70 8.11
CA ARG A 33 -2.92 0.54 9.17
C ARG A 33 -2.26 0.56 10.55
N GLU A 34 -3.08 0.68 11.59
CA GLU A 34 -2.61 0.66 12.96
C GLU A 34 -2.24 -0.76 13.39
N PRO A 35 -1.32 -0.93 14.37
CA PRO A 35 -0.92 -2.26 14.82
C PRO A 35 -2.08 -3.15 15.24
N ALA A 36 -3.09 -2.59 15.92
CA ALA A 36 -4.26 -3.36 16.34
C ALA A 36 -5.04 -3.91 15.14
N GLU A 37 -5.05 -3.20 14.02
CA GLU A 37 -5.73 -3.67 12.81
C GLU A 37 -5.01 -4.88 12.20
N LEU A 38 -3.68 -4.90 12.23
CA LEU A 38 -2.91 -6.03 11.73
C LEU A 38 -3.19 -7.29 12.56
N GLU A 39 -3.47 -7.14 13.85
CA GLU A 39 -3.86 -8.26 14.69
C GLU A 39 -5.25 -8.79 14.35
N MET A 40 -6.15 -7.92 13.89
CA MET A 40 -7.50 -8.33 13.48
C MET A 40 -7.49 -9.06 12.14
N ALA A 41 -6.69 -8.59 11.20
CA ALA A 41 -6.62 -9.18 9.86
C ALA A 41 -5.29 -8.79 9.20
N SER A 42 -4.67 -9.73 8.51
CA SER A 42 -3.42 -9.51 7.78
C SER A 42 -3.40 -10.31 6.50
N LEU A 43 -2.69 -9.81 5.49
CA LEU A 43 -2.42 -10.58 4.29
C LEU A 43 -1.44 -11.71 4.61
N ASN A 44 -1.52 -12.81 3.85
CA ASN A 44 -0.54 -13.89 3.91
C ASN A 44 0.68 -13.59 3.03
N GLU A 45 1.04 -12.31 2.93
CA GLU A 45 2.18 -11.84 2.16
C GLU A 45 3.04 -10.96 3.05
N PRO A 46 4.36 -10.93 2.87
CA PRO A 46 5.20 -10.00 3.61
C PRO A 46 4.81 -8.55 3.32
N VAL A 47 4.69 -7.74 4.35
CA VAL A 47 4.40 -6.31 4.22
C VAL A 47 5.40 -5.49 5.02
N LEU A 48 5.70 -4.30 4.52
CA LEU A 48 6.37 -3.28 5.30
C LEU A 48 5.28 -2.51 6.06
N HIS A 49 5.33 -2.54 7.38
CA HIS A 49 4.31 -1.87 8.20
C HIS A 49 4.76 -0.48 8.60
N LEU A 50 4.05 0.53 8.08
CA LEU A 50 4.31 1.94 8.39
C LEU A 50 3.03 2.58 8.93
N PRO A 51 2.71 2.36 10.23
CA PRO A 51 1.47 2.90 10.79
C PRO A 51 1.48 4.42 10.80
N LEU A 52 0.43 5.03 10.25
CA LEU A 52 0.39 6.49 10.09
C LEU A 52 0.43 7.23 11.43
N SER A 53 -0.14 6.65 12.50
CA SER A 53 -0.10 7.27 13.83
C SER A 53 1.31 7.34 14.41
N ARG A 54 2.25 6.58 13.85
CA ARG A 54 3.64 6.56 14.30
C ARG A 54 4.60 7.09 13.24
N SER A 55 4.12 7.99 12.40
CA SER A 55 4.91 8.52 11.28
C SER A 55 6.24 9.14 11.73
N ALA A 56 6.30 9.72 12.92
CA ALA A 56 7.55 10.27 13.45
C ALA A 56 8.66 9.22 13.57
N GLU A 57 8.29 7.94 13.71
CA GLU A 57 9.27 6.86 13.87
C GLU A 57 9.91 6.44 12.55
N TRP A 58 9.22 6.68 11.41
CA TRP A 58 9.70 6.16 10.13
C TRP A 58 9.84 7.21 9.03
N VAL A 59 9.24 8.41 9.17
CA VAL A 59 9.14 9.36 8.05
C VAL A 59 10.51 9.75 7.50
N GLU A 60 11.50 9.93 8.35
CA GLU A 60 12.85 10.33 7.91
C GLU A 60 13.62 9.18 7.26
N ARG A 61 13.14 7.93 7.40
CA ARG A 61 13.78 6.75 6.86
C ARG A 61 13.04 6.15 5.66
N VAL A 62 12.04 6.85 5.13
CA VAL A 62 11.20 6.33 4.05
C VAL A 62 12.03 5.87 2.87
N GLU A 63 13.01 6.66 2.44
CA GLU A 63 13.84 6.30 1.29
C GLU A 63 14.58 4.99 1.48
N SER A 64 15.15 4.77 2.67
CA SER A 64 15.86 3.52 2.93
C SER A 64 14.91 2.34 3.15
N LEU A 65 13.71 2.58 3.70
CA LEU A 65 12.73 1.53 3.97
C LEU A 65 12.03 1.05 2.70
N ILE A 66 11.63 1.99 1.86
CA ILE A 66 10.84 1.67 0.65
C ILE A 66 11.73 1.42 -0.55
N GLY A 67 12.82 2.19 -0.71
CA GLY A 67 13.66 2.09 -1.89
C GLY A 67 12.95 2.57 -3.15
N ARG A 68 13.60 2.40 -4.32
CA ARG A 68 13.06 2.88 -5.60
C ARG A 68 13.18 1.85 -6.71
N ASP A 69 13.43 0.60 -6.36
CA ASP A 69 13.72 -0.46 -7.31
C ASP A 69 12.55 -1.41 -7.56
N ARG A 70 11.41 -1.16 -6.91
CA ARG A 70 10.21 -2.01 -7.03
C ARG A 70 8.96 -1.16 -7.13
N THR A 71 7.92 -1.73 -7.74
CA THR A 71 6.58 -1.16 -7.66
C THR A 71 6.09 -1.23 -6.22
N VAL A 72 5.60 -0.11 -5.70
CA VAL A 72 5.09 0.00 -4.34
C VAL A 72 3.58 -0.11 -4.38
N VAL A 73 3.01 -1.01 -3.59
CA VAL A 73 1.56 -1.15 -3.44
C VAL A 73 1.19 -0.82 -2.00
N VAL A 74 0.41 0.23 -1.81
CA VAL A 74 0.00 0.69 -0.48
C VAL A 74 -1.39 0.18 -0.18
N LEU A 75 -1.60 -0.28 1.05
CA LEU A 75 -2.91 -0.76 1.49
C LEU A 75 -3.28 -0.24 2.88
N CYS A 76 -4.58 -0.15 3.11
CA CYS A 76 -5.17 0.09 4.41
C CYS A 76 -6.45 -0.72 4.52
N HIS A 77 -7.39 -0.33 5.41
CA HIS A 77 -8.65 -1.07 5.56
C HIS A 77 -9.50 -1.02 4.30
N ALA A 78 -9.82 0.20 3.82
CA ALA A 78 -10.76 0.41 2.71
C ALA A 78 -10.17 1.22 1.54
N GLY A 79 -8.93 1.63 1.60
CA GLY A 79 -8.24 2.30 0.50
C GLY A 79 -8.09 3.80 0.62
N ILE A 80 -8.56 4.43 1.70
CA ILE A 80 -8.55 5.89 1.85
C ILE A 80 -7.24 6.38 2.46
N ARG A 81 -6.82 5.85 3.60
CA ARG A 81 -5.55 6.22 4.24
C ARG A 81 -4.36 5.90 3.34
N SER A 82 -4.42 4.74 2.68
CA SER A 82 -3.36 4.32 1.77
C SER A 82 -3.28 5.21 0.55
N TRP A 83 -4.42 5.71 0.04
CA TRP A 83 -4.43 6.68 -1.04
C TRP A 83 -3.68 7.95 -0.62
N GLN A 84 -3.97 8.47 0.57
CA GLN A 84 -3.32 9.69 1.06
C GLN A 84 -1.81 9.49 1.21
N PHE A 85 -1.39 8.36 1.75
CA PHE A 85 0.02 8.04 1.89
C PHE A 85 0.70 7.91 0.52
N ALA A 86 0.04 7.24 -0.43
CA ALA A 86 0.57 7.09 -1.78
C ALA A 86 0.73 8.43 -2.49
N CYS A 87 -0.24 9.34 -2.33
CA CYS A 87 -0.12 10.70 -2.86
C CYS A 87 1.10 11.41 -2.28
N TRP A 88 1.29 11.30 -0.97
CA TRP A 88 2.45 11.91 -0.31
C TRP A 88 3.78 11.33 -0.84
N LEU A 89 3.85 10.02 -1.04
CA LEU A 89 5.04 9.39 -1.62
C LEU A 89 5.37 9.98 -2.99
N MET A 90 4.36 10.18 -3.81
CA MET A 90 4.57 10.70 -5.17
C MET A 90 4.89 12.19 -5.17
N GLU A 91 4.13 12.99 -4.42
CA GLU A 91 4.26 14.44 -4.44
C GLU A 91 5.49 14.93 -3.65
N ALA A 92 5.66 14.42 -2.43
CA ALA A 92 6.69 14.93 -1.53
C ALA A 92 7.99 14.17 -1.62
N GLN A 93 7.93 12.85 -1.90
CA GLN A 93 9.11 12.00 -1.93
C GLN A 93 9.56 11.64 -3.35
N GLY A 94 8.78 12.02 -4.36
CA GLY A 94 9.18 11.84 -5.76
C GLY A 94 9.12 10.41 -6.28
N TYR A 95 8.37 9.52 -5.64
CA TYR A 95 8.17 8.17 -6.17
C TYR A 95 7.24 8.22 -7.38
N ASP A 96 7.50 7.40 -8.38
CA ASP A 96 6.73 7.39 -9.63
C ASP A 96 6.00 6.07 -9.91
N ASP A 97 6.30 5.01 -9.17
CA ASP A 97 5.69 3.69 -9.40
C ASP A 97 4.96 3.24 -8.14
N VAL A 98 3.84 3.88 -7.86
CA VAL A 98 3.05 3.67 -6.65
C VAL A 98 1.61 3.33 -7.03
N LEU A 99 1.12 2.23 -6.48
CA LEU A 99 -0.25 1.76 -6.64
C LEU A 99 -0.96 1.77 -5.29
N ASN A 100 -2.27 2.05 -5.31
CA ASN A 100 -3.12 1.94 -4.13
C ASN A 100 -4.04 0.72 -4.28
N LEU A 101 -4.06 -0.16 -3.29
CA LEU A 101 -4.96 -1.31 -3.31
C LEU A 101 -6.40 -0.83 -3.15
N GLN A 102 -7.16 -0.90 -4.24
CA GLN A 102 -8.55 -0.45 -4.29
C GLN A 102 -9.41 -1.27 -3.32
N GLY A 103 -10.12 -0.60 -2.44
CA GLY A 103 -10.93 -1.25 -1.42
C GLY A 103 -10.14 -1.85 -0.26
N GLY A 104 -8.81 -1.75 -0.26
CA GLY A 104 -7.96 -2.17 0.84
C GLY A 104 -8.01 -3.66 1.15
N ILE A 105 -7.65 -4.00 2.40
CA ILE A 105 -7.68 -5.39 2.84
C ILE A 105 -9.11 -5.94 2.87
N ASP A 106 -10.11 -5.08 3.00
CA ASP A 106 -11.51 -5.52 2.94
C ASP A 106 -11.84 -6.12 1.56
N ALA A 107 -11.44 -5.45 0.48
CA ALA A 107 -11.61 -5.98 -0.87
C ALA A 107 -10.80 -7.26 -1.09
N TRP A 108 -9.60 -7.33 -0.53
CA TRP A 108 -8.78 -8.54 -0.59
C TRP A 108 -9.52 -9.73 0.03
N SER A 109 -10.11 -9.53 1.21
CA SER A 109 -10.90 -10.57 1.88
C SER A 109 -12.06 -11.04 1.02
N VAL A 110 -12.78 -10.10 0.40
CA VAL A 110 -13.97 -10.42 -0.40
C VAL A 110 -13.59 -11.08 -1.73
N GLU A 111 -12.57 -10.59 -2.41
CA GLU A 111 -12.27 -10.98 -3.80
C GLU A 111 -11.23 -12.09 -3.92
N VAL A 112 -10.32 -12.20 -2.96
CA VAL A 112 -9.14 -13.06 -3.10
C VAL A 112 -9.08 -14.14 -2.03
N ASP A 113 -9.17 -13.76 -0.75
CA ASP A 113 -8.89 -14.69 0.35
C ASP A 113 -9.89 -14.49 1.48
N SER A 114 -10.94 -15.32 1.46
CA SER A 114 -12.00 -15.25 2.47
C SER A 114 -11.54 -15.69 3.87
N SER A 115 -10.34 -16.26 4.00
CA SER A 115 -9.77 -16.60 5.30
C SER A 115 -9.25 -15.37 6.04
N VAL A 116 -9.04 -14.26 5.32
CA VAL A 116 -8.69 -12.98 5.94
C VAL A 116 -9.95 -12.38 6.54
N PRO A 117 -10.01 -12.18 7.87
CA PRO A 117 -11.23 -11.65 8.49
C PRO A 117 -11.57 -10.24 7.98
N ARG A 118 -12.86 -9.94 7.94
CA ARG A 118 -13.35 -8.58 7.74
C ARG A 118 -13.61 -7.94 9.08
N TYR A 119 -13.32 -6.64 9.17
CA TYR A 119 -13.50 -5.92 10.45
C TYR A 119 -14.06 -4.52 10.25
#